data_062d232c227e71049c9de5cfa2360d24
#
_entry.id   062d232c227e71049c9de5cfa2360d24
#
_cell.length_a   1.000
_cell.length_b   1.000
_cell.length_c   1.000
_cell.angle_alpha   90.00
_cell.angle_beta   90.00
_cell.angle_gamma   90.00
#
_symmetry.space_group_name_H-M   'P 1'
#
loop_
_entity.id
_entity.type
_entity.pdbx_description
1 polymer ?
#
loop_
_entity_poly.entity_id
_entity_poly.type
_entity_poly.pdbx_seq_one_letter_code
_entity_poly.pdbx_strand_id
1 'polypeptide(L)'
;MASILIIDDEEPVRVLLRFALEAAGYEVTEAANGRQGLELYRQRRADLVITDIAMPELNGLDMILELMHEFLHAKVIAISGVGGEQNVLDAAKLLGARQTFQKPFSMPQLLHAVRYELEH
;
A
#
# COMPACT_ATOMS: atom_id res chain seq x y z
N MET A 1 -14.56 -10.59 -5.98
CA MET A 1 -13.36 -10.71 -5.15
C MET A 1 -12.60 -9.38 -5.20
N ALA A 2 -12.36 -8.78 -4.05
CA ALA A 2 -11.64 -7.50 -4.01
C ALA A 2 -10.18 -7.69 -4.44
N SER A 3 -9.62 -6.71 -5.13
CA SER A 3 -8.25 -6.75 -5.61
C SER A 3 -7.38 -5.77 -4.82
N ILE A 4 -6.17 -6.22 -4.49
CA ILE A 4 -5.21 -5.45 -3.72
C ILE A 4 -3.88 -5.41 -4.47
N LEU A 5 -3.33 -4.21 -4.60
CA LEU A 5 -2.00 -4.01 -5.16
C LEU A 5 -1.03 -3.75 -4.01
N ILE A 6 0.02 -4.56 -3.93
CA ILE A 6 1.08 -4.40 -2.93
C ILE A 6 2.30 -3.82 -3.61
N ILE A 7 2.83 -2.73 -3.05
CA ILE A 7 4.03 -2.07 -3.56
C ILE A 7 5.07 -2.05 -2.44
N ASP A 8 6.13 -2.82 -2.58
CA ASP A 8 7.21 -2.90 -1.60
C ASP A 8 8.45 -3.44 -2.30
N ASP A 9 9.61 -2.84 -2.06
CA ASP A 9 10.86 -3.26 -2.68
C ASP A 9 11.46 -4.49 -2.02
N GLU A 10 10.97 -4.88 -0.85
CA GLU A 10 11.44 -6.07 -0.13
C GLU A 10 10.60 -7.28 -0.49
N GLU A 11 11.16 -8.19 -1.29
CA GLU A 11 10.44 -9.37 -1.73
C GLU A 11 9.86 -10.19 -0.58
N PRO A 12 10.60 -10.46 0.52
CA PRO A 12 10.02 -11.23 1.63
C PRO A 12 8.77 -10.61 2.22
N VAL A 13 8.71 -9.28 2.30
CA VAL A 13 7.55 -8.57 2.81
C VAL A 13 6.37 -8.73 1.84
N ARG A 14 6.62 -8.56 0.54
CA ARG A 14 5.57 -8.75 -0.47
C ARG A 14 4.98 -10.15 -0.42
N VAL A 15 5.86 -11.16 -0.33
CA VAL A 15 5.42 -12.56 -0.29
C VAL A 15 4.56 -12.83 0.94
N LEU A 16 4.99 -12.33 2.10
CA LEU A 16 4.24 -12.50 3.34
C LEU A 16 2.86 -11.84 3.26
N LEU A 17 2.82 -10.61 2.79
CA LEU A 17 1.56 -9.87 2.63
C LEU A 17 0.64 -10.58 1.63
N ARG A 18 1.19 -10.99 0.50
CA ARG A 18 0.41 -11.71 -0.51
C ARG A 18 -0.21 -12.97 0.07
N PHE A 19 0.61 -13.76 0.76
CA PHE A 19 0.13 -15.02 1.35
C PHE A 19 -1.04 -14.75 2.30
N ALA A 20 -0.89 -13.78 3.19
CA ALA A 20 -1.93 -13.47 4.17
C ALA A 20 -3.20 -12.94 3.52
N LEU A 21 -3.06 -12.08 2.52
CA LEU A 21 -4.20 -11.47 1.86
C LEU A 21 -4.94 -12.46 0.96
N GLU A 22 -4.20 -13.32 0.25
CA GLU A 22 -4.83 -14.37 -0.55
C GLU A 22 -5.56 -15.37 0.34
N ALA A 23 -4.98 -15.70 1.51
CA ALA A 23 -5.66 -16.56 2.47
C ALA A 23 -6.95 -15.95 2.99
N ALA A 24 -7.03 -14.63 3.03
CA ALA A 24 -8.24 -13.91 3.43
C ALA A 24 -9.27 -13.75 2.28
N GLY A 25 -8.95 -14.26 1.10
CA GLY A 25 -9.88 -14.25 -0.04
C GLY A 25 -9.72 -13.13 -1.03
N TYR A 26 -8.62 -12.36 -0.96
CA TYR A 26 -8.39 -11.25 -1.88
C TYR A 26 -7.54 -11.67 -3.07
N GLU A 27 -7.74 -10.98 -4.19
CA GLU A 27 -6.88 -11.10 -5.36
C GLU A 27 -5.71 -10.12 -5.19
N VAL A 28 -4.46 -10.58 -5.34
CA VAL A 28 -3.29 -9.78 -5.04
C VAL A 28 -2.38 -9.65 -6.26
N THR A 29 -1.93 -8.42 -6.50
CA THR A 29 -0.91 -8.09 -7.50
C THR A 29 0.26 -7.43 -6.77
N GLU A 30 1.48 -7.68 -7.21
CA GLU A 30 2.69 -7.16 -6.59
C GLU A 30 3.45 -6.22 -7.52
N ALA A 31 4.05 -5.20 -6.92
CA ALA A 31 4.99 -4.30 -7.58
C ALA A 31 6.21 -4.12 -6.69
N ALA A 32 7.39 -4.04 -7.29
CA ALA A 32 8.65 -3.92 -6.57
C ALA A 32 9.07 -2.48 -6.29
N ASN A 33 8.40 -1.52 -6.92
CA ASN A 33 8.69 -0.09 -6.72
C ASN A 33 7.46 0.74 -7.06
N GLY A 34 7.52 2.03 -6.72
CA GLY A 34 6.39 2.92 -6.92
C GLY A 34 6.00 3.12 -8.37
N ARG A 35 6.99 3.17 -9.27
CA ARG A 35 6.70 3.38 -10.69
C ARG A 35 5.97 2.19 -11.29
N GLN A 36 6.42 0.99 -11.00
CA GLN A 36 5.74 -0.23 -11.44
C GLN A 36 4.32 -0.29 -10.85
N GLY A 37 4.19 0.08 -9.56
CA GLY A 37 2.89 0.09 -8.92
C GLY A 37 1.92 1.03 -9.58
N LEU A 38 2.38 2.24 -9.90
CA LEU A 38 1.55 3.23 -10.56
C LEU A 38 1.11 2.76 -11.94
N GLU A 39 2.02 2.15 -12.70
CA GLU A 39 1.69 1.59 -14.02
C GLU A 39 0.66 0.47 -13.93
N LEU A 40 0.83 -0.43 -12.96
CA LEU A 40 -0.12 -1.53 -12.77
C LEU A 40 -1.50 -1.00 -12.38
N TYR A 41 -1.56 0.01 -11.53
CA TYR A 41 -2.83 0.64 -11.15
C TYR A 41 -3.51 1.30 -12.35
N ARG A 42 -2.73 1.96 -13.21
CA ARG A 42 -3.28 2.57 -14.42
C ARG A 42 -3.87 1.54 -15.36
N GLN A 43 -3.24 0.37 -15.48
CA GLN A 43 -3.72 -0.72 -16.33
C GLN A 43 -4.98 -1.35 -15.77
N ARG A 44 -5.01 -1.58 -14.47
CA ARG A 44 -6.15 -2.20 -13.79
C ARG A 44 -6.22 -1.67 -12.36
N ARG A 45 -7.21 -0.84 -12.09
CA ARG A 45 -7.37 -0.22 -10.78
C ARG A 45 -7.67 -1.26 -9.71
N ALA A 46 -6.79 -1.33 -8.71
CA ALA A 46 -7.03 -2.17 -7.55
C ALA A 46 -8.07 -1.50 -6.63
N ASP A 47 -8.78 -2.31 -5.87
CA ASP A 47 -9.72 -1.78 -4.89
C ASP A 47 -8.99 -1.15 -3.70
N LEU A 48 -7.76 -1.58 -3.43
CA LEU A 48 -6.93 -1.04 -2.37
C LEU A 48 -5.46 -1.17 -2.74
N VAL A 49 -4.67 -0.16 -2.40
CA VAL A 49 -3.21 -0.16 -2.57
C VAL A 49 -2.56 -0.18 -1.20
N ILE A 50 -1.61 -1.10 -1.00
CA ILE A 50 -0.76 -1.12 0.18
C ILE A 50 0.65 -0.82 -0.30
N THR A 51 1.23 0.29 0.15
CA THR A 51 2.55 0.71 -0.32
C THR A 51 3.51 0.99 0.81
N ASP A 52 4.74 0.51 0.65
CA ASP A 52 5.86 0.97 1.48
C ASP A 52 6.20 2.40 1.05
N ILE A 53 6.71 3.19 1.98
CA ILE A 53 7.07 4.58 1.70
C ILE A 53 8.51 4.70 1.24
N ALA A 54 9.45 4.02 1.92
CA ALA A 54 10.87 4.12 1.59
C ALA A 54 11.25 3.11 0.51
N MET A 55 11.28 3.54 -0.74
CA MET A 55 11.61 2.69 -1.88
C MET A 55 12.53 3.41 -2.85
N PRO A 56 13.35 2.66 -3.62
CA PRO A 56 14.13 3.26 -4.69
C PRO A 56 13.24 3.70 -5.85
N GLU A 57 13.80 4.48 -6.74
CA GLU A 57 13.14 5.06 -7.92
C GLU A 57 12.03 6.03 -7.50
N LEU A 58 10.78 5.64 -7.55
CA LEU A 58 9.68 6.49 -7.10
C LEU A 58 9.29 6.07 -5.69
N ASN A 59 9.59 6.90 -4.68
CA ASN A 59 9.27 6.58 -3.29
C ASN A 59 7.75 6.65 -3.06
N GLY A 60 7.32 6.08 -1.92
CA GLY A 60 5.90 5.94 -1.64
C GLY A 60 5.15 7.25 -1.51
N LEU A 61 5.78 8.30 -0.98
CA LEU A 61 5.10 9.60 -0.87
C LEU A 61 4.84 10.20 -2.25
N ASP A 62 5.84 10.17 -3.13
CA ASP A 62 5.68 10.68 -4.49
C ASP A 62 4.66 9.82 -5.26
N MET A 63 4.68 8.52 -5.04
CA MET A 63 3.72 7.62 -5.68
C MET A 63 2.29 7.93 -5.24
N ILE A 64 2.07 8.15 -3.94
CA ILE A 64 0.75 8.50 -3.43
C ILE A 64 0.30 9.84 -4.02
N LEU A 65 1.18 10.82 -4.10
CA LEU A 65 0.87 12.12 -4.67
C LEU A 65 0.41 11.98 -6.13
N GLU A 66 1.18 11.26 -6.95
CA GLU A 66 0.81 11.03 -8.35
C GLU A 66 -0.50 10.25 -8.47
N LEU A 67 -0.64 9.21 -7.66
CA LEU A 67 -1.83 8.36 -7.68
C LEU A 67 -3.09 9.16 -7.35
N MET A 68 -3.04 9.96 -6.29
CA MET A 68 -4.19 10.75 -5.86
C MET A 68 -4.48 11.89 -6.84
N HIS A 69 -3.46 12.39 -7.53
CA HIS A 69 -3.67 13.41 -8.57
C HIS A 69 -4.43 12.83 -9.76
N GLU A 70 -4.13 11.59 -10.14
CA GLU A 70 -4.80 10.92 -11.27
C GLU A 70 -6.12 10.27 -10.88
N PHE A 71 -6.19 9.72 -9.67
CA PHE A 71 -7.34 8.92 -9.21
C PHE A 71 -7.75 9.36 -7.80
N LEU A 72 -8.63 10.34 -7.72
CA LEU A 72 -9.02 10.95 -6.45
C LEU A 72 -9.62 9.99 -5.44
N HIS A 73 -10.21 8.90 -5.90
CA HIS A 73 -10.87 7.94 -5.02
C HIS A 73 -10.03 6.68 -4.75
N ALA A 74 -8.77 6.67 -5.14
CA ALA A 74 -7.88 5.56 -4.83
C ALA A 74 -7.75 5.41 -3.31
N LYS A 75 -7.80 4.16 -2.84
CA LYS A 75 -7.65 3.84 -1.41
C LYS A 75 -6.25 3.34 -1.17
N VAL A 76 -5.54 3.97 -0.25
CA VAL A 76 -4.13 3.66 0.02
C VAL A 76 -3.91 3.44 1.51
N ILE A 77 -3.21 2.36 1.84
CA ILE A 77 -2.63 2.14 3.16
C ILE A 77 -1.11 2.25 3.00
N ALA A 78 -0.49 3.11 3.80
CA ALA A 78 0.95 3.35 3.73
C ALA A 78 1.67 2.64 4.88
N ILE A 79 2.82 2.04 4.58
CA ILE A 79 3.64 1.34 5.57
C ILE A 79 5.04 1.95 5.57
N SER A 80 5.53 2.30 6.76
CA SER A 80 6.89 2.80 6.95
C SER A 80 7.81 1.67 7.44
N GLY A 81 9.08 1.74 7.08
CA GLY A 81 10.07 0.77 7.52
C GLY A 81 10.40 0.87 9.00
N VAL A 82 11.15 -0.11 9.50
CA VAL A 82 11.64 -0.13 10.87
C VAL A 82 12.49 1.11 11.12
N GLY A 83 12.20 1.82 12.21
CA GLY A 83 12.90 3.07 12.52
C GLY A 83 12.43 4.27 11.70
N GLY A 84 11.38 4.10 10.90
CA GLY A 84 10.81 5.20 10.14
C GLY A 84 10.27 6.31 11.03
N GLU A 85 10.35 7.53 10.55
CA GLU A 85 9.92 8.68 11.31
C GLU A 85 8.40 8.84 11.23
N GLN A 86 7.78 9.23 12.35
CA GLN A 86 6.34 9.42 12.40
C GLN A 86 5.87 10.50 11.43
N ASN A 87 6.69 11.55 11.20
CA ASN A 87 6.31 12.61 10.28
C ASN A 87 6.19 12.14 8.82
N VAL A 88 6.85 11.05 8.45
CA VAL A 88 6.69 10.45 7.11
C VAL A 88 5.29 9.86 6.97
N LEU A 89 4.81 9.18 8.02
CA LEU A 89 3.46 8.63 8.03
C LEU A 89 2.41 9.74 8.06
N ASP A 90 2.66 10.82 8.82
CA ASP A 90 1.76 11.97 8.83
C ASP A 90 1.68 12.61 7.44
N ALA A 91 2.82 12.72 6.75
CA ALA A 91 2.84 13.23 5.39
C ALA A 91 2.02 12.32 4.45
N ALA A 92 2.14 11.00 4.59
CA ALA A 92 1.36 10.08 3.78
C ALA A 92 -0.14 10.28 3.97
N LYS A 93 -0.58 10.49 5.21
CA LYS A 93 -1.99 10.79 5.50
C LYS A 93 -2.45 12.08 4.87
N LEU A 94 -1.62 13.13 4.95
CA LEU A 94 -1.95 14.41 4.33
C LEU A 94 -2.07 14.29 2.81
N LEU A 95 -1.29 13.40 2.20
CA LEU A 95 -1.35 13.16 0.76
C LEU A 95 -2.53 12.27 0.35
N GLY A 96 -3.21 11.64 1.30
CA GLY A 96 -4.39 10.87 1.00
C GLY A 96 -4.41 9.43 1.47
N ALA A 97 -3.35 8.94 2.12
CA ALA A 97 -3.36 7.59 2.68
C ALA A 97 -4.43 7.51 3.76
N ARG A 98 -5.25 6.48 3.70
CA ARG A 98 -6.36 6.32 4.64
C ARG A 98 -5.93 5.80 5.98
N GLN A 99 -4.94 4.90 6.00
CA GLN A 99 -4.36 4.38 7.22
C GLN A 99 -2.87 4.22 7.04
N THR A 100 -2.14 4.20 8.16
CA THR A 100 -0.69 4.08 8.14
C THR A 100 -0.26 3.05 9.18
N PHE A 101 0.81 2.31 8.85
CA PHE A 101 1.41 1.32 9.75
C PHE A 101 2.92 1.50 9.75
N GLN A 102 3.53 1.19 10.88
CA GLN A 102 4.99 1.20 11.01
C GLN A 102 5.48 -0.24 11.21
N LYS A 103 6.52 -0.63 10.49
CA LYS A 103 7.13 -1.95 10.67
C LYS A 103 7.89 -2.01 12.00
N PRO A 104 7.86 -3.11 12.74
CA PRO A 104 7.03 -4.28 12.48
C PRO A 104 5.57 -4.01 12.82
N PHE A 105 4.66 -4.47 11.99
CA PHE A 105 3.23 -4.30 12.21
C PHE A 105 2.56 -5.64 12.51
N SER A 106 1.39 -5.57 13.14
CA SER A 106 0.58 -6.76 13.40
C SER A 106 -0.21 -7.12 12.16
N MET A 107 -0.03 -8.35 11.67
CA MET A 107 -0.79 -8.82 10.50
C MET A 107 -2.30 -8.80 10.75
N PRO A 108 -2.82 -9.25 11.92
CA PRO A 108 -4.25 -9.14 12.19
C PRO A 108 -4.77 -7.70 12.14
N GLN A 109 -3.99 -6.73 12.65
CA GLN A 109 -4.38 -5.32 12.58
C GLN A 109 -4.40 -4.81 11.15
N LEU A 110 -3.41 -5.21 10.33
CA LEU A 110 -3.39 -4.83 8.93
C LEU A 110 -4.57 -5.42 8.17
N LEU A 111 -4.87 -6.70 8.39
CA LEU A 111 -6.02 -7.34 7.75
C LEU A 111 -7.34 -6.68 8.16
N HIS A 112 -7.45 -6.25 9.42
CA HIS A 112 -8.62 -5.52 9.89
C HIS A 112 -8.76 -4.19 9.15
N ALA A 113 -7.65 -3.46 8.99
CA ALA A 113 -7.65 -2.18 8.27
C ALA A 113 -8.01 -2.38 6.80
N VAL A 114 -7.48 -3.42 6.16
CA VAL A 114 -7.80 -3.75 4.78
C VAL A 114 -9.31 -3.98 4.63
N ARG A 115 -9.87 -4.79 5.49
CA ARG A 115 -11.29 -5.09 5.47
C ARG A 115 -12.14 -3.84 5.67
N TYR A 116 -11.75 -3.01 6.64
CA TYR A 116 -12.46 -1.75 6.90
C TYR A 116 -12.46 -0.86 5.67
N GLU A 117 -11.29 -0.64 5.05
CA GLU A 117 -11.19 0.26 3.90
C GLU A 117 -11.92 -0.28 2.68
N LEU A 118 -11.95 -1.59 2.48
CA LEU A 118 -12.69 -2.18 1.36
C LEU A 118 -14.21 -2.04 1.52
N GLU A 119 -14.69 -1.96 2.77
CA GLU A 119 -16.13 -1.82 3.07
C GLU A 119 -16.58 -0.37 3.17
N HIS A 120 -15.67 0.55 3.33
CA HIS A 120 -15.96 1.97 3.54
C HIS A 120 -15.27 2.84 2.51
#